data_1182d70199fe521303f2b168cd4ac7b6
#
_entry.id   1182d70199fe521303f2b168cd4ac7b6
#
_cell.length_a   1.000
_cell.length_b   1.000
_cell.length_c   1.000
_cell.angle_alpha   90.00
_cell.angle_beta   90.00
_cell.angle_gamma   90.00
#
_symmetry.space_group_name_H-M   'P 1'
#
loop_
_entity.id
_entity.type
_entity.pdbx_description
1 polymer ?
#
loop_
_entity_poly.entity_id
_entity_poly.type
_entity_poly.pdbx_seq_one_letter_code
_entity_poly.pdbx_strand_id
1 'polypeptide(L)'
;MIGKVLNRQDLKQIAFDQVAWVLGKNPFASSTMYGEGHNYHPLYVAFSPQLVGALPVGIKTLGHHDIPYWPTINNAVFKEIWGHTTGKYLWILADL
;
A
#
# COMPACT_ATOMS: atom_id res chain seq x y z
N MET A 1 16.66 6.67 -3.17
CA MET A 1 18.02 6.67 -3.78
C MET A 1 18.25 7.81 -4.75
N ILE A 2 17.54 7.91 -5.89
CA ILE A 2 17.75 8.97 -6.90
C ILE A 2 17.63 10.38 -6.31
N GLY A 3 16.61 10.63 -5.48
CA GLY A 3 16.42 11.93 -4.83
C GLY A 3 17.58 12.35 -3.92
N LYS A 4 18.22 11.40 -3.23
CA LYS A 4 19.40 11.66 -2.40
C LYS A 4 20.63 11.94 -3.26
N VAL A 5 20.86 11.10 -4.28
CA VAL A 5 22.03 11.24 -5.18
C VAL A 5 22.00 12.55 -5.95
N LEU A 6 20.82 12.95 -6.45
CA LEU A 6 20.65 14.18 -7.22
C LEU A 6 20.31 15.41 -6.36
N ASN A 7 20.20 15.25 -5.04
CA ASN A 7 19.74 16.28 -4.11
C ASN A 7 18.42 16.96 -4.53
N ARG A 8 17.49 16.18 -5.06
CA ARG A 8 16.19 16.61 -5.59
C ARG A 8 15.10 16.49 -4.55
N GLN A 9 14.65 17.61 -3.96
CA GLN A 9 13.58 17.64 -2.94
C GLN A 9 12.22 17.24 -3.50
N ASP A 10 11.95 17.57 -4.76
CA ASP A 10 10.72 17.15 -5.45
C ASP A 10 10.59 15.62 -5.55
N LEU A 11 11.69 14.89 -5.81
CA LEU A 11 11.70 13.43 -5.83
C LEU A 11 11.49 12.84 -4.43
N LYS A 12 12.03 13.49 -3.39
CA LYS A 12 11.75 13.09 -2.00
C LYS A 12 10.28 13.28 -1.66
N GLN A 13 9.67 14.41 -2.07
CA GLN A 13 8.27 14.67 -1.84
C GLN A 13 7.38 13.62 -2.51
N ILE A 14 7.68 13.23 -3.75
CA ILE A 14 6.98 12.14 -4.45
C ILE A 14 7.06 10.84 -3.64
N ALA A 15 8.22 10.48 -3.08
CA ALA A 15 8.37 9.29 -2.26
C ALA A 15 7.51 9.36 -0.98
N PHE A 16 7.47 10.49 -0.29
CA PHE A 16 6.58 10.72 0.85
C PHE A 16 5.12 10.59 0.48
N ASP A 17 4.72 11.13 -0.67
CA ASP A 17 3.33 11.04 -1.14
C ASP A 17 2.94 9.59 -1.44
N GLN A 18 3.85 8.75 -1.95
CA GLN A 18 3.61 7.32 -2.14
C GLN A 18 3.45 6.58 -0.80
N VAL A 19 4.26 6.90 0.20
CA VAL A 19 4.10 6.35 1.56
C VAL A 19 2.76 6.76 2.15
N ALA A 20 2.41 8.03 2.06
CA ALA A 20 1.14 8.55 2.56
C ALA A 20 -0.07 7.92 1.83
N TRP A 21 0.06 7.66 0.52
CA TRP A 21 -0.97 6.99 -0.27
C TRP A 21 -1.27 5.59 0.28
N VAL A 22 -0.25 4.82 0.58
CA VAL A 22 -0.38 3.48 1.19
C VAL A 22 -1.10 3.55 2.53
N LEU A 23 -0.84 4.58 3.33
CA LEU A 23 -1.41 4.77 4.67
C LEU A 23 -2.81 5.41 4.68
N GLY A 24 -3.41 5.61 3.51
CA GLY A 24 -4.81 6.05 3.39
C GLY A 24 -5.02 7.43 2.78
N LYS A 25 -3.96 8.16 2.43
CA LYS A 25 -4.08 9.41 1.65
C LYS A 25 -4.28 9.09 0.16
N ASN A 26 -5.37 8.40 -0.12
CA ASN A 26 -5.73 7.89 -1.44
C ASN A 26 -7.23 8.11 -1.70
N PRO A 27 -7.73 7.85 -2.92
CA PRO A 27 -9.14 8.07 -3.28
C PRO A 27 -10.16 7.29 -2.45
N PHE A 28 -9.73 6.26 -1.71
CA PHE A 28 -10.60 5.45 -0.85
C PHE A 28 -10.63 5.92 0.60
N ALA A 29 -9.77 6.90 0.97
CA ALA A 29 -9.52 7.27 2.35
C ALA A 29 -9.32 6.03 3.25
N SER A 30 -8.54 5.06 2.75
CA SER A 30 -8.34 3.76 3.39
C SER A 30 -6.90 3.28 3.22
N SER A 31 -6.25 2.95 4.34
CA SER A 31 -4.92 2.34 4.31
C SER A 31 -4.97 0.94 3.69
N THR A 32 -4.02 0.66 2.82
CA THR A 32 -3.80 -0.70 2.31
C THR A 32 -2.90 -1.52 3.23
N MET A 33 -2.29 -0.90 4.24
CA MET A 33 -1.48 -1.58 5.25
C MET A 33 -2.37 -1.99 6.44
N TYR A 34 -2.32 -3.26 6.81
CA TYR A 34 -3.11 -3.73 7.95
C TYR A 34 -2.57 -3.18 9.28
N GLY A 35 -3.46 -2.67 10.09
CA GLY A 35 -3.15 -2.18 11.44
C GLY A 35 -2.51 -0.81 11.52
N GLU A 36 -2.14 -0.21 10.38
CA GLU A 36 -1.47 1.09 10.31
C GLU A 36 -2.17 2.02 9.33
N GLY A 37 -2.09 3.33 9.59
CA GLY A 37 -2.73 4.34 8.76
C GLY A 37 -4.21 4.50 9.03
N HIS A 38 -4.90 5.21 8.14
CA HIS A 38 -6.31 5.56 8.31
C HIS A 38 -7.23 4.50 7.71
N ASN A 39 -8.23 4.04 8.48
CA ASN A 39 -9.34 3.20 8.02
C ASN A 39 -8.87 1.96 7.22
N TYR A 40 -7.95 1.18 7.77
CA TYR A 40 -7.46 -0.05 7.14
C TYR A 40 -8.51 -1.17 7.16
N HIS A 41 -8.42 -2.07 6.18
CA HIS A 41 -9.27 -3.27 6.09
C HIS A 41 -8.53 -4.54 6.51
N PRO A 42 -9.27 -5.58 6.96
CA PRO A 42 -8.68 -6.88 7.25
C PRO A 42 -7.96 -7.47 6.04
N LEU A 43 -6.89 -8.21 6.30
CA LEU A 43 -6.21 -9.03 5.29
C LEU A 43 -7.06 -10.25 4.92
N TYR A 44 -6.66 -10.97 3.87
CA TYR A 44 -7.29 -12.24 3.51
C TYR A 44 -7.00 -13.29 4.57
N VAL A 45 -8.06 -13.77 5.22
CA VAL A 45 -8.00 -14.68 6.37
C VAL A 45 -8.42 -16.09 5.94
N ALA A 46 -7.62 -16.75 5.11
CA ALA A 46 -7.79 -18.20 4.89
C ALA A 46 -6.76 -18.98 5.72
N PHE A 47 -5.51 -18.52 5.72
CA PHE A 47 -4.39 -19.21 6.37
C PHE A 47 -3.35 -18.25 6.98
N SER A 48 -3.53 -16.95 6.83
CA SER A 48 -2.54 -15.97 7.31
C SER A 48 -3.01 -15.27 8.58
N PRO A 49 -2.15 -15.11 9.58
CA PRO A 49 -2.45 -14.26 10.73
C PRO A 49 -2.63 -12.81 10.28
N GLN A 50 -3.38 -12.04 11.06
CA GLN A 50 -3.48 -10.59 10.87
C GLN A 50 -2.17 -9.95 11.33
N LEU A 51 -1.30 -9.64 10.39
CA LEU A 51 0.04 -9.08 10.66
C LEU A 51 0.02 -7.57 10.50
N VAL A 52 0.15 -6.85 11.61
CA VAL A 52 0.28 -5.38 11.58
C VAL A 52 1.50 -4.98 10.74
N GLY A 53 1.30 -4.01 9.85
CA GLY A 53 2.33 -3.58 8.91
C GLY A 53 2.41 -4.39 7.61
N ALA A 54 1.62 -5.47 7.48
CA ALA A 54 1.61 -6.25 6.25
C ALA A 54 0.90 -5.52 5.11
N LEU A 55 1.47 -5.63 3.91
CA LEU A 55 0.89 -5.10 2.68
C LEU A 55 0.33 -6.22 1.81
N PRO A 56 -0.94 -6.14 1.44
CA PRO A 56 -1.56 -7.08 0.51
C PRO A 56 -1.20 -6.80 -0.95
N VAL A 57 -1.76 -7.58 -1.86
CA VAL A 57 -1.69 -7.35 -3.31
C VAL A 57 -2.07 -5.91 -3.65
N GLY A 58 -3.17 -5.41 -3.08
CA GLY A 58 -3.56 -4.01 -3.16
C GLY A 58 -4.73 -3.72 -4.08
N ILE A 59 -4.86 -2.45 -4.42
CA ILE A 59 -5.94 -1.89 -5.21
C ILE A 59 -5.80 -2.31 -6.68
N LYS A 60 -6.93 -2.67 -7.27
CA LYS A 60 -7.05 -2.97 -8.70
C LYS A 60 -8.10 -2.07 -9.35
N THR A 61 -8.31 -2.24 -10.63
CA THR A 61 -9.43 -1.63 -11.35
C THR A 61 -10.69 -2.50 -11.28
N LEU A 62 -11.85 -1.87 -11.31
CA LEU A 62 -13.13 -2.55 -11.37
C LEU A 62 -13.47 -2.90 -12.83
N GLY A 63 -13.46 -4.19 -13.16
CA GLY A 63 -13.77 -4.67 -14.52
C GLY A 63 -12.79 -4.12 -15.56
N HIS A 64 -13.34 -3.53 -16.63
CA HIS A 64 -12.58 -2.94 -17.74
C HIS A 64 -12.44 -1.41 -17.63
N HIS A 65 -12.81 -0.82 -16.51
CA HIS A 65 -12.74 0.61 -16.27
C HIS A 65 -11.51 0.94 -15.43
N ASP A 66 -10.90 2.10 -15.66
CA ASP A 66 -9.80 2.64 -14.86
C ASP A 66 -10.26 3.20 -13.51
N ILE A 67 -11.38 2.67 -13.00
CA ILE A 67 -11.91 3.04 -11.69
C ILE A 67 -11.19 2.20 -10.64
N PRO A 68 -10.50 2.81 -9.68
CA PRO A 68 -9.84 2.07 -8.61
C PRO A 68 -10.87 1.29 -7.78
N TYR A 69 -10.50 0.07 -7.37
CA TYR A 69 -11.34 -0.81 -6.57
C TYR A 69 -10.57 -1.44 -5.42
N TRP A 70 -11.08 -1.21 -4.20
CA TRP A 70 -10.54 -1.78 -2.97
C TRP A 70 -11.69 -2.34 -2.13
N PRO A 71 -12.04 -3.64 -2.29
CA PRO A 71 -13.20 -4.23 -1.61
C PRO A 71 -12.95 -4.44 -0.11
N THR A 72 -13.99 -4.31 0.69
CA THR A 72 -13.98 -4.65 2.12
C THR A 72 -14.11 -6.15 2.36
N ILE A 73 -14.60 -6.91 1.39
CA ILE A 73 -14.81 -8.36 1.51
C ILE A 73 -13.49 -9.13 1.64
N ASN A 74 -13.56 -10.31 2.24
CA ASN A 74 -12.44 -11.25 2.31
C ASN A 74 -12.14 -11.84 0.93
N ASN A 75 -11.09 -11.37 0.28
CA ASN A 75 -10.76 -11.72 -1.11
C ASN A 75 -9.25 -11.80 -1.31
N ALA A 76 -8.74 -12.99 -1.70
CA ALA A 76 -7.32 -13.22 -1.93
C ALA A 76 -6.73 -12.34 -3.04
N VAL A 77 -7.50 -12.08 -4.10
CA VAL A 77 -7.03 -11.31 -5.26
C VAL A 77 -6.55 -9.90 -4.89
N PHE A 78 -7.11 -9.31 -3.84
CA PHE A 78 -6.78 -7.96 -3.37
C PHE A 78 -6.01 -7.97 -2.05
N LYS A 79 -6.32 -8.91 -1.15
CA LYS A 79 -5.97 -8.86 0.27
C LYS A 79 -4.95 -9.91 0.72
N GLU A 80 -4.48 -10.76 -0.18
CA GLU A 80 -3.40 -11.69 0.12
C GLU A 80 -2.10 -10.95 0.38
N ILE A 81 -1.37 -11.35 1.42
CA ILE A 81 -0.08 -10.74 1.76
C ILE A 81 0.98 -11.19 0.76
N TRP A 82 1.68 -10.22 0.18
CA TRP A 82 2.77 -10.49 -0.75
C TRP A 82 4.08 -9.83 -0.28
N GLY A 83 5.10 -10.66 -0.11
CA GLY A 83 6.39 -10.21 0.39
C GLY A 83 7.07 -9.16 -0.50
N HIS A 84 6.90 -9.22 -1.83
CA HIS A 84 7.51 -8.26 -2.73
C HIS A 84 6.90 -6.85 -2.60
N THR A 85 5.60 -6.73 -2.32
CA THR A 85 4.95 -5.43 -2.07
C THR A 85 5.49 -4.81 -0.79
N THR A 86 5.56 -5.60 0.28
CA THR A 86 6.15 -5.18 1.56
C THR A 86 7.62 -4.79 1.41
N GLY A 87 8.40 -5.58 0.68
CA GLY A 87 9.82 -5.29 0.44
C GLY A 87 10.05 -3.98 -0.32
N LYS A 88 9.24 -3.67 -1.33
CA LYS A 88 9.31 -2.39 -2.06
C LYS A 88 8.96 -1.21 -1.15
N TYR A 89 7.96 -1.36 -0.29
CA TYR A 89 7.58 -0.32 0.67
C TYR A 89 8.69 -0.05 1.68
N LEU A 90 9.29 -1.11 2.25
CA LEU A 90 10.45 -0.98 3.14
C LEU A 90 11.64 -0.32 2.46
N TRP A 91 11.86 -0.58 1.19
CA TRP A 91 12.91 0.08 0.42
C TRP A 91 12.66 1.59 0.28
N ILE A 92 11.42 2.00 -0.01
CA ILE A 92 11.08 3.43 -0.05
C ILE A 92 11.35 4.07 1.31
N LEU A 93 10.92 3.44 2.42
CA LEU A 93 11.14 3.95 3.77
C LEU A 93 12.63 4.10 4.10
N ALA A 94 13.46 3.14 3.68
CA ALA A 94 14.91 3.20 3.91
C ALA A 94 15.60 4.32 3.11
N ASP A 95 14.99 4.79 2.02
CA ASP A 95 15.53 5.86 1.17
C ASP A 95 15.03 7.27 1.57
N LEU A 96 14.04 7.37 2.44
CA LEU A 96 13.54 8.65 2.98
C LEU A 96 14.42 9.17 4.10
#